data_6aad03af29fda2338cc3c4dd590fb8ae
#
_entry.id   6aad03af29fda2338cc3c4dd590fb8ae
#
_cell.length_a   1.000
_cell.length_b   1.000
_cell.length_c   1.000
_cell.angle_alpha   90.00
_cell.angle_beta   90.00
_cell.angle_gamma   90.00
#
_symmetry.space_group_name_H-M   'P 1'
#
loop_
_entity.id
_entity.type
_entity.pdbx_description
1 polymer ?
#
loop_
_entity_poly.entity_id
_entity_poly.type
_entity_poly.pdbx_seq_one_letter_code
_entity_poly.pdbx_strand_id
1 'polypeptide(L)'
;MALLLISETIPTSTSITKANPRVNHPIYKIVIEHRRNQFNPYVNNGGTVVAVAGEDFVVVGGDSRLSEGYSIVTRNESKLVQMTDKTILATSGMFADFCELRKVLAAKLEIYDYKI
;
A
#
# COMPACT_ATOMS: atom_id res chain seq x y z
N MET A 1 -18.13 -10.11 14.64
CA MET A 1 -16.81 -9.46 14.54
C MET A 1 -16.45 -9.36 13.09
N ALA A 2 -16.13 -8.19 12.59
CA ALA A 2 -15.74 -7.98 11.19
C ALA A 2 -14.29 -7.53 11.12
N LEU A 3 -13.52 -8.16 10.24
CA LEU A 3 -12.16 -7.78 9.90
C LEU A 3 -12.13 -7.40 8.43
N LEU A 4 -11.60 -6.24 8.13
CA LEU A 4 -11.33 -5.82 6.77
C LEU A 4 -9.81 -5.83 6.53
N LEU A 5 -9.37 -6.67 5.63
CA LEU A 5 -7.98 -6.75 5.18
C LEU A 5 -7.91 -6.29 3.74
N ILE A 6 -7.14 -5.25 3.48
CA ILE A 6 -6.88 -4.75 2.12
C ILE A 6 -5.39 -4.87 1.86
N SER A 7 -5.05 -5.66 0.86
CA SER A 7 -3.69 -5.78 0.34
C SER A 7 -3.72 -5.45 -1.14
N GLU A 8 -3.03 -4.40 -1.54
CA GLU A 8 -2.81 -4.10 -2.95
C GLU A 8 -1.40 -4.47 -3.37
N THR A 9 -1.31 -5.40 -4.30
CA THR A 9 -0.09 -5.64 -5.07
C THR A 9 -0.20 -4.88 -6.38
N ILE A 10 0.55 -3.79 -6.52
CA ILE A 10 0.65 -3.07 -7.79
C ILE A 10 1.51 -3.90 -8.74
N PRO A 11 1.00 -4.30 -9.90
CA PRO A 11 1.83 -4.97 -10.89
C PRO A 11 2.90 -3.97 -11.36
N THR A 12 4.15 -4.29 -11.13
CA THR A 12 5.25 -3.61 -11.77
C THR A 12 5.18 -3.91 -13.26
N SER A 13 4.56 -3.02 -14.03
CA SER A 13 4.61 -3.10 -15.48
C SER A 13 6.04 -2.73 -15.91
N THR A 14 6.89 -3.73 -16.02
CA THR A 14 8.16 -3.60 -16.69
C THR A 14 7.85 -3.50 -18.18
N SER A 15 7.60 -2.30 -18.68
CA SER A 15 7.52 -2.08 -20.11
C SER A 15 8.93 -2.21 -20.68
N ILE A 16 9.23 -3.37 -21.25
CA ILE A 16 10.42 -3.58 -22.06
C ILE A 16 10.23 -2.75 -23.35
N THR A 17 10.66 -1.52 -23.33
CA THR A 17 10.77 -0.73 -24.54
C THR A 17 11.92 -1.26 -25.35
N LYS A 18 11.63 -1.71 -26.58
CA LYS A 18 12.63 -2.14 -27.55
C LYS A 18 13.68 -1.04 -27.69
N ALA A 19 14.91 -1.35 -27.30
CA ALA A 19 16.05 -0.43 -27.47
C ALA A 19 16.21 -0.10 -28.94
N ASN A 20 16.36 1.18 -29.26
CA ASN A 20 16.72 1.61 -30.61
C ASN A 20 18.12 1.07 -30.93
N PRO A 21 18.30 0.20 -31.95
CA PRO A 21 19.55 -0.49 -32.20
C PRO A 21 20.70 0.45 -32.66
N ARG A 22 20.44 1.74 -32.86
CA ARG A 22 21.43 2.73 -33.30
C ARG A 22 22.16 3.44 -32.16
N VAL A 23 21.82 3.18 -30.89
CA VAL A 23 22.45 3.86 -29.74
C VAL A 23 22.95 2.79 -28.75
N ASN A 24 24.17 2.34 -29.03
CA ASN A 24 24.81 1.28 -28.23
C ASN A 24 25.67 1.79 -27.05
N HIS A 25 25.55 3.06 -26.67
CA HIS A 25 26.35 3.61 -25.58
C HIS A 25 25.58 3.56 -24.26
N PRO A 26 26.14 2.95 -23.19
CA PRO A 26 25.42 2.76 -21.91
C PRO A 26 24.98 4.07 -21.26
N ILE A 27 25.70 5.16 -21.48
CA ILE A 27 25.37 6.50 -20.95
C ILE A 27 24.10 7.04 -21.61
N TYR A 28 23.90 6.83 -22.90
CA TYR A 28 22.69 7.28 -23.60
C TYR A 28 21.46 6.45 -23.19
N LYS A 29 21.65 5.19 -22.86
CA LYS A 29 20.59 4.33 -22.38
C LYS A 29 20.04 4.79 -21.03
N ILE A 30 20.95 5.17 -20.12
CA ILE A 30 20.58 5.71 -18.80
C ILE A 30 19.84 7.04 -18.93
N VAL A 31 20.30 7.93 -19.80
CA VAL A 31 19.67 9.26 -20.02
C VAL A 31 18.30 9.12 -20.69
N ILE A 32 18.14 8.17 -21.61
CA ILE A 32 16.86 7.93 -22.29
C ILE A 32 15.85 7.28 -21.35
N GLU A 33 16.28 6.37 -20.51
CA GLU A 33 15.43 5.77 -19.48
C GLU A 33 14.97 6.81 -18.45
N HIS A 34 15.85 7.74 -18.08
CA HIS A 34 15.52 8.82 -17.14
C HIS A 34 14.55 9.85 -17.74
N ARG A 35 14.59 10.09 -19.06
CA ARG A 35 13.66 10.99 -19.77
C ARG A 35 12.30 10.35 -20.08
N ARG A 36 12.19 9.02 -20.00
CA ARG A 36 10.95 8.28 -20.20
C ARG A 36 10.27 7.88 -18.91
N ASN A 37 10.61 8.50 -17.79
CA ASN A 37 9.83 8.34 -16.57
C ASN A 37 8.40 8.78 -16.86
N GLN A 38 7.55 7.83 -17.19
CA GLN A 38 6.11 8.05 -17.16
C GLN A 38 5.76 8.52 -15.75
N PHE A 39 4.98 9.60 -15.70
CA PHE A 39 4.41 10.03 -14.44
C PHE A 39 3.67 8.85 -13.82
N ASN A 40 4.19 8.37 -12.72
CA ASN A 40 3.59 7.30 -11.94
C ASN A 40 3.40 7.80 -10.51
N PRO A 41 2.16 8.18 -10.15
CA PRO A 41 1.86 8.71 -8.82
C PRO A 41 1.79 7.61 -7.74
N TYR A 42 1.87 6.35 -8.14
CA TYR A 42 1.75 5.24 -7.22
C TYR A 42 3.08 4.84 -6.62
N VAL A 43 3.10 4.69 -5.30
CA VAL A 43 4.26 4.24 -4.54
C VAL A 43 3.88 3.02 -3.71
N ASN A 44 4.65 1.94 -3.84
CA ASN A 44 4.51 0.81 -2.95
C ASN A 44 5.38 1.01 -1.72
N ASN A 45 4.76 1.28 -0.58
CA ASN A 45 5.43 1.46 0.69
C ASN A 45 5.72 0.13 1.41
N GLY A 46 5.41 -0.99 0.77
CA GLY A 46 5.66 -2.32 1.30
C GLY A 46 4.77 -2.66 2.48
N GLY A 47 5.26 -3.59 3.26
CA GLY A 47 4.62 -4.03 4.49
C GLY A 47 3.92 -5.36 4.38
N THR A 48 3.68 -5.95 5.54
CA THR A 48 3.00 -7.23 5.70
C THR A 48 1.97 -7.11 6.80
N VAL A 49 0.77 -7.59 6.55
CA VAL A 49 -0.28 -7.74 7.56
C VAL A 49 -0.82 -9.16 7.55
N VAL A 50 -1.11 -9.68 8.72
CA VAL A 50 -1.61 -11.03 8.92
C VAL A 50 -2.76 -11.00 9.89
N ALA A 51 -3.79 -11.80 9.62
CA ALA A 51 -4.91 -11.98 10.52
C ALA A 51 -5.20 -13.46 10.71
N VAL A 52 -5.45 -13.84 11.95
CA VAL A 52 -5.84 -15.21 12.32
C VAL A 52 -7.10 -15.14 13.16
N ALA A 53 -8.13 -15.87 12.74
CA ALA A 53 -9.38 -15.96 13.45
C ALA A 53 -9.40 -17.22 14.35
N GLY A 54 -9.76 -17.03 15.61
CA GLY A 54 -10.15 -18.09 16.53
C GLY A 54 -11.66 -18.26 16.56
N GLU A 55 -12.16 -19.04 17.53
CA GLU A 55 -13.58 -19.26 17.70
C GLU A 55 -14.30 -17.98 18.14
N ASP A 56 -13.76 -17.26 19.12
CA ASP A 56 -14.35 -16.05 19.72
C ASP A 56 -13.46 -14.80 19.58
N PHE A 57 -12.34 -14.90 18.88
CA PHE A 57 -11.37 -13.82 18.79
C PHE A 57 -10.67 -13.77 17.44
N VAL A 58 -10.09 -12.62 17.13
CA VAL A 58 -9.20 -12.42 15.97
C VAL A 58 -7.94 -11.76 16.45
N VAL A 59 -6.81 -12.28 16.00
CA VAL A 59 -5.49 -11.66 16.19
C VAL A 59 -5.03 -11.08 14.86
N VAL A 60 -4.69 -9.80 14.88
CA VAL A 60 -4.19 -9.09 13.68
C VAL A 60 -2.81 -8.55 14.01
N GLY A 61 -1.86 -8.81 13.14
CA GLY A 61 -0.48 -8.35 13.27
C GLY A 61 0.01 -7.68 11.99
N GLY A 62 0.92 -6.76 12.12
CA GLY A 62 1.56 -6.11 11.00
C GLY A 62 2.92 -5.56 11.38
N ASP A 63 3.80 -5.41 10.39
CA ASP A 63 5.07 -4.73 10.59
C ASP A 63 4.87 -3.21 10.64
N SER A 64 5.83 -2.51 11.20
CA SER A 64 5.77 -1.05 11.39
C SER A 64 6.70 -0.26 10.45
N ARG A 65 7.31 -0.93 9.48
CA ARG A 65 8.20 -0.27 8.51
C ARG A 65 7.40 0.33 7.35
N LEU A 66 7.64 1.62 7.11
CA LEU A 66 7.20 2.32 5.89
C LEU A 66 8.43 2.66 5.06
N SER A 67 8.49 2.21 3.83
CA SER A 67 9.61 2.44 2.92
C SER A 67 9.16 3.00 1.58
N GLU A 68 10.08 3.65 0.88
CA GLU A 68 9.91 4.13 -0.48
C GLU A 68 11.16 3.81 -1.28
N GLY A 69 11.03 2.86 -2.22
CA GLY A 69 12.17 2.32 -2.93
C GLY A 69 13.20 1.70 -1.97
N TYR A 70 14.43 2.20 -1.99
CA TYR A 70 15.50 1.75 -1.10
C TYR A 70 15.61 2.55 0.21
N SER A 71 14.75 3.56 0.40
CA SER A 71 14.76 4.41 1.58
C SER A 71 13.72 3.96 2.59
N ILE A 72 14.07 4.03 3.87
CA ILE A 72 13.14 3.83 4.98
C ILE A 72 12.60 5.20 5.39
N VAL A 73 11.29 5.41 5.21
CA VAL A 73 10.62 6.65 5.61
C VAL A 73 10.45 6.70 7.13
N THR A 74 9.94 5.62 7.70
CA THR A 74 9.83 5.46 9.15
C THR A 74 9.83 3.98 9.52
N ARG A 75 10.24 3.69 10.77
CA ARG A 75 10.20 2.34 11.34
C ARG A 75 9.06 2.14 12.33
N ASN A 76 8.27 3.17 12.52
CA ASN A 76 7.24 3.19 13.57
C ASN A 76 5.91 3.75 13.05
N GLU A 77 5.44 3.19 11.93
CA GLU A 77 4.12 3.49 11.39
C GLU A 77 3.19 2.29 11.58
N SER A 78 2.02 2.52 12.16
CA SER A 78 1.05 1.46 12.35
C SER A 78 0.24 1.21 11.08
N LYS A 79 0.20 -0.04 10.65
CA LYS A 79 -0.64 -0.51 9.54
C LYS A 79 -2.02 -1.01 10.00
N LEU A 80 -2.25 -0.95 11.29
CA LEU A 80 -3.48 -1.41 11.93
C LEU A 80 -4.22 -0.22 12.52
N VAL A 81 -5.50 -0.13 12.24
CA VAL A 81 -6.38 0.89 12.82
C VAL A 81 -7.65 0.23 13.31
N GLN A 82 -7.96 0.44 14.58
CA GLN A 82 -9.25 0.06 15.13
C GLN A 82 -10.31 1.06 14.65
N MET A 83 -11.29 0.57 13.90
CA MET A 83 -12.35 1.39 13.33
C MET A 83 -13.57 1.44 14.27
N THR A 84 -13.91 0.29 14.84
CA THR A 84 -14.97 0.15 15.85
C THR A 84 -14.52 -0.86 16.90
N ASP A 85 -15.31 -1.06 17.95
CA ASP A 85 -15.02 -2.05 19.00
C ASP A 85 -14.87 -3.49 18.45
N LYS A 86 -15.42 -3.74 17.27
CA LYS A 86 -15.45 -5.08 16.65
C LYS A 86 -14.81 -5.14 15.28
N THR A 87 -14.19 -4.03 14.81
CA THR A 87 -13.64 -3.95 13.46
C THR A 87 -12.24 -3.34 13.48
N ILE A 88 -11.31 -4.05 12.87
CA ILE A 88 -9.94 -3.59 12.66
C ILE A 88 -9.67 -3.49 11.15
N LEU A 89 -9.13 -2.36 10.72
CA LEU A 89 -8.61 -2.16 9.39
C LEU A 89 -7.10 -2.41 9.39
N ALA A 90 -6.65 -3.33 8.55
CA ALA A 90 -5.25 -3.63 8.36
C ALA A 90 -4.90 -3.54 6.88
N THR A 91 -3.90 -2.77 6.54
CA THR A 91 -3.52 -2.52 5.14
C THR A 91 -2.01 -2.52 4.95
N SER A 92 -1.60 -2.85 3.73
CA SER A 92 -0.23 -2.69 3.25
C SER A 92 -0.25 -2.20 1.80
N GLY A 93 0.86 -1.71 1.29
CA GLY A 93 0.98 -1.20 -0.06
C GLY A 93 1.14 0.32 -0.11
N MET A 94 0.23 1.05 -0.73
CA MET A 94 0.31 2.50 -0.83
C MET A 94 -0.29 3.19 0.40
N PHE A 95 0.56 3.85 1.17
CA PHE A 95 0.16 4.49 2.44
C PHE A 95 -0.81 5.66 2.23
N ALA A 96 -0.66 6.43 1.16
CA ALA A 96 -1.56 7.54 0.85
C ALA A 96 -3.01 7.06 0.63
N ASP A 97 -3.19 5.97 -0.11
CA ASP A 97 -4.50 5.35 -0.32
C ASP A 97 -5.09 4.81 0.98
N PHE A 98 -4.25 4.25 1.84
CA PHE A 98 -4.67 3.83 3.17
C PHE A 98 -5.25 4.98 4.00
N CYS A 99 -4.58 6.13 4.01
CA CYS A 99 -5.03 7.31 4.74
C CYS A 99 -6.42 7.78 4.27
N GLU A 100 -6.65 7.81 2.96
CA GLU A 100 -7.95 8.19 2.40
C GLU A 100 -9.03 7.12 2.63
N LEU A 101 -8.70 5.86 2.44
CA LEU A 101 -9.60 4.74 2.71
C LEU A 101 -10.08 4.74 4.16
N ARG A 102 -9.18 4.98 5.10
CA ARG A 102 -9.50 5.06 6.53
C ARG A 102 -10.54 6.14 6.81
N LYS A 103 -10.39 7.32 6.23
CA LYS A 103 -11.35 8.44 6.39
C LYS A 103 -12.73 8.08 5.84
N VAL A 104 -12.78 7.53 4.63
CA VAL A 104 -14.03 7.16 3.97
C VAL A 104 -14.75 6.05 4.74
N LEU A 105 -14.02 5.04 5.21
CA LEU A 105 -14.60 3.94 5.98
C LEU A 105 -15.09 4.41 7.34
N ALA A 106 -14.35 5.29 8.03
CA ALA A 106 -14.76 5.84 9.31
C ALA A 106 -16.10 6.58 9.17
N ALA A 107 -16.24 7.44 8.17
CA ALA A 107 -17.48 8.16 7.90
C ALA A 107 -18.65 7.22 7.58
N LYS A 108 -18.41 6.17 6.78
CA LYS A 108 -19.46 5.19 6.44
C LYS A 108 -19.88 4.34 7.65
N LEU A 109 -18.96 3.94 8.49
CA LEU A 109 -19.27 3.19 9.69
C LEU A 109 -20.08 4.02 10.69
N GLU A 110 -19.73 5.28 10.85
CA GLU A 110 -20.50 6.22 11.69
C GLU A 110 -21.94 6.36 11.20
N ILE A 111 -22.14 6.53 9.89
CA ILE A 111 -23.48 6.59 9.29
C ILE A 111 -24.23 5.28 9.48
N TYR A 112 -23.54 4.16 9.39
CA TYR A 112 -24.14 2.83 9.60
C TYR A 112 -24.62 2.64 11.02
N ASP A 113 -23.83 3.04 12.00
CA ASP A 113 -24.18 2.96 13.41
C ASP A 113 -25.42 3.82 13.75
N TYR A 114 -25.56 4.96 13.09
CA TYR A 114 -26.75 5.81 13.26
C TYR A 114 -28.04 5.22 12.68
N LYS A 115 -27.94 4.32 11.71
CA LYS A 115 -29.12 3.73 11.05
C LYS A 115 -29.66 2.48 11.74
N ILE A 116 -28.95 1.97 12.66
CA ILE A 116 -29.36 0.83 13.48
C ILE A 116 -29.94 1.31 14.79
#